data_76e0a2d9468952a70e8b35a01c655f0e
#
_entry.id   76e0a2d9468952a70e8b35a01c655f0e
#
_cell.length_a   1.000
_cell.length_b   1.000
_cell.length_c   1.000
_cell.angle_alpha   90.00
_cell.angle_beta   90.00
_cell.angle_gamma   90.00
#
_symmetry.space_group_name_H-M   'P 1'
#
loop_
_entity.id
_entity.type
_entity.pdbx_description
1 polymer ?
#
loop_
_entity_poly.entity_id
_entity_poly.type
_entity_poly.pdbx_seq_one_letter_code
_entity_poly.pdbx_strand_id
1 'polypeptide(L)' 'MQNITPEKLYKQIGQNVAKYRKEKGLSQLDLSLAMGYKSVSVVSGTEIYYNGKHFNIEHLLKISQILKVEISEFFKF' A
#
# COMPACT_ATOMS: atom_id res chain seq x y z
N MET A 1 -10.26 15.88 5.35
CA MET A 1 -8.84 15.88 4.92
C MET A 1 -8.07 17.15 5.31
N GLN A 2 -8.76 18.15 5.83
CA GLN A 2 -8.08 19.37 6.27
C GLN A 2 -7.08 19.04 7.38
N ASN A 3 -5.95 19.71 7.36
CA ASN A 3 -4.91 19.59 8.37
C ASN A 3 -4.17 18.25 8.40
N ILE A 4 -4.38 17.41 7.37
CA ILE A 4 -3.58 16.21 7.28
C ILE A 4 -2.22 16.55 6.67
N THR A 5 -1.15 16.02 7.24
CA THR A 5 0.18 16.17 6.68
C THR A 5 0.45 15.10 5.66
N PRO A 6 1.40 15.31 4.72
CA PRO A 6 1.78 14.26 3.79
C PRO A 6 2.19 12.97 4.50
N GLU A 7 2.87 13.07 5.64
CA GLU A 7 3.29 11.90 6.40
C GLU A 7 2.10 11.09 6.89
N LYS A 8 1.09 11.76 7.43
CA LYS A 8 -0.12 11.09 7.89
C LYS A 8 -0.87 10.46 6.73
N LEU A 9 -0.93 11.15 5.60
CA LEU A 9 -1.57 10.64 4.40
C LEU A 9 -0.89 9.36 3.92
N TYR A 10 0.43 9.36 3.83
CA TYR A 10 1.18 8.19 3.39
C TYR A 10 0.97 7.01 4.34
N LYS A 11 0.95 7.27 5.65
CA LYS A 11 0.71 6.22 6.64
C LYS A 11 -0.68 5.61 6.48
N GLN A 12 -1.69 6.45 6.26
CA GLN A 12 -3.06 5.96 6.07
C GLN A 12 -3.22 5.18 4.78
N ILE A 13 -2.58 5.63 3.70
CA ILE A 13 -2.57 4.88 2.45
C ILE A 13 -1.95 3.50 2.68
N GLY A 14 -0.81 3.46 3.37
CA GLY A 14 -0.16 2.19 3.69
C GLY A 14 -1.04 1.26 4.50
N GLN A 15 -1.75 1.80 5.50
CA GLN A 15 -2.70 1.02 6.30
C GLN A 15 -3.85 0.49 5.45
N ASN A 16 -4.36 1.29 4.52
CA ASN A 16 -5.44 0.87 3.64
C ASN A 16 -4.97 -0.25 2.70
N VAL A 17 -3.77 -0.15 2.17
CA VAL A 17 -3.19 -1.23 1.36
C VAL A 17 -3.10 -2.50 2.20
N ALA A 18 -2.57 -2.42 3.41
CA ALA A 18 -2.44 -3.58 4.29
C ALA A 18 -3.80 -4.21 4.60
N LYS A 19 -4.82 -3.39 4.82
CA LYS A 19 -6.17 -3.86 5.08
C LYS A 19 -6.68 -4.73 3.93
N TYR A 20 -6.63 -4.21 2.71
CA TYR A 20 -7.14 -4.95 1.55
C TYR A 20 -6.28 -6.14 1.22
N ARG A 21 -4.96 -6.03 1.42
CA ARG A 21 -4.05 -7.16 1.23
C ARG A 21 -4.46 -8.33 2.14
N LYS A 22 -4.69 -8.03 3.41
CA LYS A 22 -5.09 -9.06 4.39
C LYS A 22 -6.46 -9.64 4.07
N GLU A 23 -7.40 -8.81 3.65
CA GLU A 23 -8.73 -9.27 3.25
C GLU A 23 -8.66 -10.26 2.09
N LYS A 24 -7.69 -10.09 1.20
CA LYS A 24 -7.49 -11.01 0.08
C LYS A 24 -6.61 -12.21 0.44
N GLY A 25 -6.18 -12.32 1.68
CA GLY A 25 -5.37 -13.45 2.14
C GLY A 25 -3.93 -13.43 1.68
N LEU A 26 -3.39 -12.28 1.27
CA LEU A 26 -2.01 -12.19 0.79
C LEU A 26 -1.08 -11.75 1.91
N SER A 27 0.09 -12.39 1.97
CA SER A 27 1.19 -11.91 2.81
C SER A 27 1.83 -10.70 2.15
N GLN A 28 2.67 -9.98 2.91
CA GLN A 28 3.46 -8.90 2.33
C GLN A 28 4.37 -9.41 1.21
N LEU A 29 4.96 -10.58 1.40
CA LEU A 29 5.80 -11.18 0.35
C LEU A 29 4.97 -11.53 -0.89
N ASP A 30 3.79 -12.13 -0.70
CA ASP A 30 2.91 -12.44 -1.83
C ASP A 30 2.61 -11.21 -2.67
N LEU A 31 2.26 -10.11 -2.01
CA LEU A 31 1.96 -8.86 -2.72
C LEU A 31 3.21 -8.35 -3.44
N SER A 32 4.35 -8.35 -2.76
CA SER A 32 5.59 -7.85 -3.34
C SER A 32 5.97 -8.65 -4.60
N LEU A 33 5.87 -9.98 -4.51
CA LEU A 33 6.15 -10.84 -5.67
C LEU A 33 5.17 -10.58 -6.82
N ALA A 34 3.89 -10.40 -6.50
CA ALA A 34 2.88 -10.11 -7.51
C ALA A 34 3.13 -8.77 -8.20
N MET A 35 3.75 -7.82 -7.49
CA MET A 35 4.14 -6.53 -8.06
C MET A 35 5.39 -6.63 -8.95
N GLY A 36 6.08 -7.76 -8.95
CA GLY A 36 7.29 -7.97 -9.75
C GLY A 36 8.60 -7.77 -8.99
N TYR A 37 8.52 -7.60 -7.67
CA TYR A 37 9.73 -7.47 -6.85
C TYR A 37 10.18 -8.84 -6.36
N LYS A 38 11.45 -8.92 -5.92
CA LYS A 38 12.04 -10.18 -5.50
C LYS A 38 12.13 -10.33 -3.98
N SER A 39 11.79 -9.27 -3.24
CA SER A 39 11.85 -9.30 -1.79
C SER A 39 10.65 -8.61 -1.19
N VAL A 40 10.44 -8.83 0.11
CA VAL A 40 9.32 -8.25 0.85
C VAL A 40 9.51 -6.77 1.16
N SER A 41 10.73 -6.26 1.05
CA SER A 41 11.09 -4.94 1.60
C SER A 41 10.28 -3.78 1.02
N VAL A 42 9.90 -3.87 -0.26
CA VAL A 42 9.11 -2.80 -0.88
C VAL A 42 7.75 -2.65 -0.18
N VAL A 43 7.10 -3.76 0.16
CA VAL A 43 5.78 -3.70 0.80
C VAL A 43 5.91 -3.48 2.31
N SER A 44 6.81 -4.18 2.97
CA SER A 44 6.89 -4.11 4.44
C SER A 44 7.24 -2.72 4.93
N GLY A 45 8.16 -2.03 4.26
CA GLY A 45 8.53 -0.68 4.66
C GLY A 45 7.50 0.37 4.29
N THR A 46 6.90 0.24 3.11
CA THR A 46 5.96 1.26 2.62
C THR A 46 4.61 1.21 3.33
N GLU A 47 4.18 0.03 3.79
CA GLU A 47 2.91 -0.07 4.54
C GLU A 47 2.95 0.71 5.85
N ILE A 48 4.13 0.87 6.45
CA ILE A 48 4.26 1.54 7.75
C ILE A 48 5.03 2.86 7.66
N TYR A 49 5.33 3.33 6.45
CA TYR A 49 6.06 4.56 6.23
C TYR A 49 7.46 4.55 6.87
N TYR A 50 8.13 3.41 6.85
CA TYR A 50 9.44 3.25 7.45
C TYR A 50 10.48 4.11 6.71
N ASN A 51 11.17 5.00 7.42
CA ASN A 51 12.17 5.90 6.85
C ASN A 51 11.65 6.71 5.66
N GLY A 52 10.37 7.11 5.73
CA GLY A 52 9.77 7.91 4.67
C GLY A 52 9.36 7.13 3.45
N LYS A 53 9.47 5.81 3.47
CA LYS A 53 9.04 4.99 2.33
C LYS A 53 7.53 4.99 2.23
N HIS A 54 7.03 5.22 1.03
CA HIS A 54 5.59 5.25 0.79
C HIS A 54 5.28 4.73 -0.61
N PHE A 55 4.01 4.33 -0.82
CA PHE A 55 3.57 3.89 -2.13
C PHE A 55 3.40 5.10 -3.05
N ASN A 56 3.97 5.03 -4.25
CA ASN A 56 3.69 6.03 -5.27
C ASN A 56 2.43 5.62 -6.06
N ILE A 57 2.01 6.48 -6.99
CA ILE A 57 0.79 6.24 -7.75
C ILE A 57 0.89 4.97 -8.61
N GLU A 58 2.04 4.71 -9.20
CA GLU A 58 2.23 3.48 -9.98
C GLU A 58 2.10 2.24 -9.12
N HIS A 59 2.68 2.29 -7.90
CA HIS A 59 2.51 1.20 -6.95
C HIS A 59 1.03 0.95 -6.67
N LEU A 60 0.30 2.02 -6.37
CA LEU A 60 -1.11 1.91 -5.99
C LEU A 60 -1.97 1.39 -7.13
N LEU A 61 -1.69 1.82 -8.36
CA LEU A 61 -2.39 1.29 -9.51
C LEU A 61 -2.17 -0.21 -9.64
N LYS A 62 -0.91 -0.64 -9.57
CA LYS A 62 -0.57 -2.05 -9.67
C LYS A 62 -1.22 -2.87 -8.55
N ILE A 63 -1.16 -2.37 -7.32
CA ILE A 63 -1.76 -3.04 -6.16
C ILE A 63 -3.27 -3.15 -6.33
N SER A 64 -3.93 -2.09 -6.80
CA SER A 64 -5.37 -2.12 -7.01
C SER A 64 -5.77 -3.23 -8.00
N GLN A 65 -4.97 -3.40 -9.05
CA GLN A 65 -5.21 -4.46 -10.03
C GLN A 65 -4.99 -5.85 -9.45
N ILE A 66 -3.93 -6.02 -8.65
CA ILE A 66 -3.63 -7.29 -8.00
C ILE A 66 -4.72 -7.65 -7.00
N LEU A 67 -5.12 -6.69 -6.17
CA LEU A 67 -6.12 -6.91 -5.12
C LEU A 67 -7.55 -6.83 -5.62
N LYS A 68 -7.75 -6.41 -6.87
CA LYS A 68 -9.09 -6.26 -7.49
C LYS A 68 -9.99 -5.32 -6.69
N VAL A 69 -9.42 -4.20 -6.28
CA VAL A 69 -10.17 -3.13 -5.62
C VAL A 69 -9.92 -1.84 -6.40
N GLU A 70 -10.85 -0.89 -6.25
CA GLU A 70 -10.67 0.43 -6.87
C GLU A 70 -9.52 1.15 -6.19
N ILE A 71 -8.71 1.87 -6.97
CA ILE A 71 -7.58 2.61 -6.40
C ILE A 71 -8.06 3.65 -5.37
N SER A 72 -9.27 4.17 -5.55
CA SER A 72 -9.85 5.14 -4.61
C SER A 72 -10.00 4.59 -3.20
N GLU A 73 -10.11 3.27 -3.05
CA GLU A 73 -10.21 2.65 -1.72
C GLU A 73 -9.00 2.93 -0.85
N PHE A 74 -7.83 3.12 -1.46
CA PHE A 74 -6.62 3.40 -0.69
C PHE A 74 -6.58 4.82 -0.15
N PHE A 75 -7.46 5.69 -0.63
CA PHE A 75 -7.54 7.09 -0.23
C PHE A 75 -8.75 7.40 0.66
N LYS A 76 -9.39 6.40 1.21
CA LYS A 76 -10.51 6.58 2.15
C LYS A 76 -9.98 6.67 3.56
N PHE A 77 -10.29 7.78 4.21
CA PHE A 77 -9.78 8.08 5.54
C PHE A 77 -10.87 8.44 6.54
#